data_e15b0a30c656a905022014c06132c4dd
#
_entry.id   e15b0a30c656a905022014c06132c4dd
#
_cell.length_a   1.000
_cell.length_b   1.000
_cell.length_c   1.000
_cell.angle_alpha   90.00
_cell.angle_beta   90.00
_cell.angle_gamma   90.00
#
_symmetry.space_group_name_H-M   'P 1'
#
loop_
_entity.id
_entity.type
_entity.pdbx_description
1 polymer ?
#
loop_
_entity_poly.entity_id
_entity_poly.type
_entity_poly.pdbx_seq_one_letter_code
_entity_poly.pdbx_strand_id
1 'polypeptide(L)'
;MKAINLKESVVQSKKSAGETPTLRVIKKYPNRRLYDTETSAYITLTEVRQLVMGKSPFVVRDAKTGDDLTRSILLQIILEEEAGGAPMFTEQVLSNIIRFYGHAMQGYMGPYLEKNIQAMAEVQAQLAEKAQALTPEMWARFMTMQSPMLQGLMGNYVEQSKNVFLQMQEQMQKNTEQVLGAFGIKRP
;
A
#
# COMPACT_ATOMS: atom_id res chain seq x y z
N MET A 1 65.67 24.95 1.73
CA MET A 1 64.64 24.18 2.39
C MET A 1 63.28 24.82 2.07
N LYS A 2 62.54 24.27 1.13
CA LYS A 2 61.19 24.75 0.73
C LYS A 2 60.11 23.82 1.32
N ALA A 3 59.29 24.38 2.20
CA ALA A 3 58.13 23.69 2.74
C ALA A 3 57.01 23.65 1.69
N ILE A 4 56.52 22.45 1.39
CA ILE A 4 55.41 22.21 0.48
C ILE A 4 54.12 22.22 1.32
N ASN A 5 53.26 23.19 1.04
CA ASN A 5 51.97 23.36 1.69
C ASN A 5 50.91 22.59 0.91
N LEU A 6 50.48 21.41 1.43
CA LEU A 6 49.34 20.66 0.90
C LEU A 6 48.05 21.29 1.45
N LYS A 7 47.33 22.00 0.61
CA LYS A 7 45.94 22.38 0.88
C LYS A 7 45.03 21.19 0.51
N GLU A 8 44.57 20.48 1.51
CA GLU A 8 43.42 19.58 1.38
C GLU A 8 42.17 20.39 1.10
N SER A 9 41.65 20.26 -0.11
CA SER A 9 40.32 20.78 -0.47
C SER A 9 39.26 19.82 0.03
N VAL A 10 38.68 20.12 1.18
CA VAL A 10 37.44 19.48 1.67
C VAL A 10 36.32 19.94 0.75
N VAL A 11 35.87 19.04 -0.13
CA VAL A 11 34.63 19.22 -0.88
C VAL A 11 33.46 18.98 0.08
N GLN A 12 32.96 20.07 0.66
CA GLN A 12 31.71 20.07 1.39
C GLN A 12 30.55 19.86 0.38
N SER A 13 30.00 18.67 0.39
CA SER A 13 28.74 18.35 -0.24
C SER A 13 27.64 19.24 0.38
N LYS A 14 27.20 20.23 -0.36
CA LYS A 14 26.09 21.12 -0.03
C LYS A 14 24.77 20.33 -0.13
N LYS A 15 24.25 19.88 1.01
CA LYS A 15 22.94 19.30 1.13
C LYS A 15 21.92 20.41 0.88
N SER A 16 21.39 20.50 -0.33
CA SER A 16 20.32 21.43 -0.69
C SER A 16 19.02 21.00 -0.01
N ALA A 17 18.55 21.80 0.93
CA ALA A 17 17.21 21.73 1.48
C ALA A 17 16.20 22.24 0.42
N GLY A 18 15.22 21.43 0.06
CA GLY A 18 14.03 21.87 -0.69
C GLY A 18 13.82 21.30 -2.07
N GLU A 19 14.26 20.07 -2.36
CA GLU A 19 13.79 19.36 -3.57
C GLU A 19 12.52 18.55 -3.23
N THR A 20 11.41 18.92 -3.88
CA THR A 20 10.26 18.02 -4.03
C THR A 20 10.79 16.69 -4.54
N PRO A 21 10.47 15.54 -3.93
CA PRO A 21 11.01 14.26 -4.36
C PRO A 21 10.65 14.05 -5.83
N THR A 22 11.64 14.13 -6.70
CA THR A 22 11.47 13.86 -8.13
C THR A 22 11.07 12.40 -8.26
N LEU A 23 9.90 12.17 -8.87
CA LEU A 23 9.35 10.84 -9.08
C LEU A 23 10.34 10.02 -9.92
N ARG A 24 10.90 8.94 -9.35
CA ARG A 24 11.84 8.05 -10.01
C ARG A 24 11.19 7.36 -11.19
N VAL A 25 11.77 7.45 -12.37
CA VAL A 25 11.23 6.87 -13.60
C VAL A 25 12.01 5.61 -13.96
N ILE A 26 11.29 4.49 -14.09
CA ILE A 26 11.81 3.21 -14.55
C ILE A 26 11.23 2.95 -15.93
N LYS A 27 12.07 2.66 -16.93
CA LYS A 27 11.64 2.35 -18.31
C LYS A 27 11.60 0.84 -18.50
N LYS A 28 10.45 0.31 -18.95
CA LYS A 28 10.29 -1.09 -19.34
C LYS A 28 10.47 -1.24 -20.84
N TYR A 29 11.42 -2.07 -21.23
CA TYR A 29 11.70 -2.38 -22.63
C TYR A 29 10.93 -3.63 -23.11
N PRO A 30 10.72 -3.82 -24.43
CA PRO A 30 10.03 -5.00 -24.99
C PRO A 30 10.69 -6.34 -24.61
N ASN A 31 12.00 -6.36 -24.41
CA ASN A 31 12.77 -7.52 -23.95
C ASN A 31 12.63 -7.82 -22.47
N ARG A 32 11.60 -7.28 -21.80
CA ARG A 32 11.29 -7.42 -20.36
C ARG A 32 12.31 -6.80 -19.39
N ARG A 33 13.33 -6.08 -19.90
CA ARG A 33 14.31 -5.41 -19.04
C ARG A 33 13.75 -4.11 -18.49
N LEU A 34 14.07 -3.84 -17.23
CA LEU A 34 13.76 -2.58 -16.55
C LEU A 34 15.02 -1.74 -16.48
N TYR A 35 14.93 -0.48 -16.83
CA TYR A 35 16.03 0.48 -16.78
C TYR A 35 15.65 1.64 -15.87
N ASP A 36 16.41 1.84 -14.85
CA ASP A 36 16.24 2.94 -13.91
C ASP A 36 16.98 4.18 -14.41
N THR A 37 16.22 5.25 -14.63
CA THR A 37 16.80 6.49 -15.16
C THR A 37 17.56 7.29 -14.11
N GLU A 38 17.32 7.05 -12.83
CA GLU A 38 18.04 7.73 -11.74
C GLU A 38 19.44 7.16 -11.55
N THR A 39 19.56 5.84 -11.50
CA THR A 39 20.86 5.16 -11.36
C THR A 39 21.54 4.87 -12.69
N SER A 40 20.86 5.13 -13.81
CA SER A 40 21.34 4.83 -15.16
C SER A 40 21.74 3.36 -15.36
N ALA A 41 21.01 2.44 -14.73
CA ALA A 41 21.30 1.00 -14.74
C ALA A 41 20.07 0.15 -15.06
N TYR A 42 20.31 -1.06 -15.56
CA TYR A 42 19.27 -2.08 -15.62
C TYR A 42 19.04 -2.66 -14.23
N ILE A 43 17.77 -2.80 -13.87
CA ILE A 43 17.34 -3.32 -12.58
C ILE A 43 16.39 -4.50 -12.75
N THR A 44 16.26 -5.32 -11.72
CA THR A 44 15.41 -6.50 -11.61
C THR A 44 14.08 -6.16 -10.93
N LEU A 45 13.11 -7.08 -10.98
CA LEU A 45 11.86 -6.95 -10.22
C LEU A 45 12.13 -6.94 -8.71
N THR A 46 13.13 -7.69 -8.25
CA THR A 46 13.56 -7.67 -6.84
C THR A 46 14.04 -6.28 -6.40
N GLU A 47 14.76 -5.56 -7.25
CA GLU A 47 15.21 -4.21 -6.95
C GLU A 47 14.05 -3.21 -6.95
N VAL A 48 13.06 -3.37 -7.86
CA VAL A 48 11.82 -2.56 -7.82
C VAL A 48 11.05 -2.85 -6.53
N ARG A 49 10.98 -4.13 -6.09
CA ARG A 49 10.41 -4.49 -4.79
C ARG A 49 11.09 -3.76 -3.63
N GLN A 50 12.42 -3.62 -3.66
CA GLN A 50 13.14 -2.85 -2.64
C GLN A 50 12.73 -1.37 -2.61
N LEU A 51 12.44 -0.77 -3.76
CA LEU A 51 11.90 0.60 -3.81
C LEU A 51 10.53 0.70 -3.12
N VAL A 52 9.65 -0.29 -3.35
CA VAL A 52 8.35 -0.36 -2.66
C VAL A 52 8.53 -0.49 -1.15
N MET A 53 9.41 -1.40 -0.71
CA MET A 53 9.69 -1.61 0.72
C MET A 53 10.31 -0.37 1.37
N GLY A 54 11.16 0.35 0.65
CA GLY A 54 11.76 1.62 1.07
C GLY A 54 10.84 2.83 0.98
N LYS A 55 9.56 2.64 0.55
CA LYS A 55 8.59 3.73 0.32
C LYS A 55 9.11 4.81 -0.63
N SER A 56 10.03 4.45 -1.55
CA SER A 56 10.56 5.36 -2.55
C SER A 56 9.53 5.56 -3.67
N PRO A 57 9.09 6.79 -3.98
CA PRO A 57 8.12 7.03 -5.03
C PRO A 57 8.74 6.77 -6.41
N PHE A 58 8.10 5.96 -7.23
CA PHE A 58 8.53 5.68 -8.60
C PHE A 58 7.34 5.48 -9.54
N VAL A 59 7.60 5.54 -10.84
CA VAL A 59 6.69 5.18 -11.90
C VAL A 59 7.41 4.28 -12.91
N VAL A 60 6.73 3.27 -13.42
CA VAL A 60 7.24 2.42 -14.52
C VAL A 60 6.54 2.81 -15.81
N ARG A 61 7.30 3.16 -16.83
CA ARG A 61 6.77 3.53 -18.15
C ARG A 61 7.29 2.61 -19.24
N ASP A 62 6.44 2.31 -20.21
CA ASP A 62 6.90 1.66 -21.43
C ASP A 62 7.93 2.55 -22.13
N ALA A 63 9.07 1.99 -22.51
CA ALA A 63 10.17 2.75 -23.11
C ALA A 63 9.83 3.26 -24.54
N LYS A 64 8.86 2.61 -25.22
CA LYS A 64 8.46 2.91 -26.60
C LYS A 64 7.22 3.81 -26.66
N THR A 65 6.17 3.46 -25.90
CA THR A 65 4.87 4.16 -25.94
C THR A 65 4.74 5.24 -24.89
N GLY A 66 5.49 5.15 -23.77
CA GLY A 66 5.36 6.04 -22.62
C GLY A 66 4.20 5.68 -21.67
N ASP A 67 3.47 4.62 -21.97
CA ASP A 67 2.34 4.19 -21.13
C ASP A 67 2.77 3.84 -19.72
N ASP A 68 1.89 4.10 -18.75
CA ASP A 68 2.12 3.75 -17.35
C ASP A 68 1.91 2.24 -17.12
N LEU A 69 2.98 1.55 -16.79
CA LEU A 69 3.01 0.13 -16.49
C LEU A 69 3.21 -0.17 -15.00
N THR A 70 3.20 0.84 -14.13
CA THR A 70 3.48 0.70 -12.69
C THR A 70 2.62 -0.38 -12.06
N ARG A 71 1.30 -0.33 -12.26
CA ARG A 71 0.37 -1.33 -11.73
C ARG A 71 0.67 -2.74 -12.22
N SER A 72 1.02 -2.89 -13.49
CA SER A 72 1.37 -4.19 -14.09
C SER A 72 2.63 -4.79 -13.46
N ILE A 73 3.63 -3.96 -13.20
CA ILE A 73 4.87 -4.39 -12.55
C ILE A 73 4.63 -4.77 -11.08
N LEU A 74 3.83 -4.01 -10.35
CA LEU A 74 3.48 -4.35 -8.96
C LEU A 74 2.75 -5.70 -8.88
N LEU A 75 1.81 -5.97 -9.80
CA LEU A 75 1.13 -7.28 -9.89
C LEU A 75 2.10 -8.41 -10.22
N GLN A 76 3.10 -8.16 -11.09
CA GLN A 76 4.11 -9.15 -11.42
C GLN A 76 5.00 -9.47 -10.23
N ILE A 77 5.39 -8.47 -9.41
CA ILE A 77 6.13 -8.67 -8.17
C ILE A 77 5.32 -9.53 -7.19
N ILE A 78 4.02 -9.22 -7.00
CA ILE A 78 3.15 -10.02 -6.14
C ILE A 78 3.11 -11.48 -6.62
N LEU A 79 2.95 -11.70 -7.92
CA LEU A 79 2.91 -13.05 -8.50
C LEU A 79 4.21 -13.83 -8.25
N GLU A 80 5.37 -13.18 -8.35
CA GLU A 80 6.66 -13.81 -8.08
C GLU A 80 6.83 -14.15 -6.58
N GLU A 81 6.40 -13.26 -5.68
CA GLU A 81 6.43 -13.52 -4.23
C GLU A 81 5.50 -14.67 -3.83
N GLU A 82 4.30 -14.74 -4.41
CA GLU A 82 3.34 -15.82 -4.15
C GLU A 82 3.80 -17.18 -4.69
N ALA A 83 4.56 -17.17 -5.81
CA ALA A 83 5.07 -18.40 -6.42
C ALA A 83 6.36 -18.92 -5.78
N GLY A 84 7.18 -18.04 -5.20
CA GLY A 84 8.55 -18.37 -4.78
C GLY A 84 8.77 -18.51 -3.26
N GLY A 85 7.78 -18.11 -2.44
CA GLY A 85 7.93 -18.01 -0.99
C GLY A 85 6.82 -18.68 -0.19
N ALA A 86 6.56 -18.15 1.01
CA ALA A 86 5.37 -18.48 1.79
C ALA A 86 4.18 -17.66 1.24
N PRO A 87 3.23 -18.28 0.55
CA PRO A 87 2.13 -17.55 -0.08
C PRO A 87 1.26 -16.83 0.98
N MET A 88 0.93 -15.60 0.72
CA MET A 88 0.04 -14.80 1.56
C MET A 88 -1.44 -15.11 1.28
N PHE A 89 -1.76 -15.44 0.02
CA PHE A 89 -3.12 -15.71 -0.40
C PHE A 89 -3.40 -17.21 -0.48
N THR A 90 -4.43 -17.67 0.24
CA THR A 90 -4.95 -19.02 0.07
C THR A 90 -5.69 -19.15 -1.28
N GLU A 91 -5.81 -20.38 -1.81
CA GLU A 91 -6.60 -20.66 -3.02
C GLU A 91 -8.04 -20.10 -2.92
N GLN A 92 -8.63 -20.19 -1.73
CA GLN A 92 -9.96 -19.68 -1.47
C GLN A 92 -10.04 -18.16 -1.62
N VAL A 93 -9.03 -17.43 -1.10
CA VAL A 93 -8.94 -15.96 -1.23
C VAL A 93 -8.77 -15.58 -2.69
N LEU A 94 -7.86 -16.23 -3.41
CA LEU A 94 -7.64 -15.97 -4.84
C LEU A 94 -8.91 -16.24 -5.65
N SER A 95 -9.60 -17.36 -5.41
CA SER A 95 -10.86 -17.71 -6.06
C SER A 95 -11.94 -16.65 -5.83
N ASN A 96 -12.04 -16.13 -4.61
CA ASN A 96 -13.00 -15.08 -4.28
C ASN A 96 -12.63 -13.76 -4.98
N ILE A 97 -11.35 -13.37 -4.98
CA ILE A 97 -10.88 -12.19 -5.71
C ILE A 97 -11.26 -12.30 -7.19
N ILE A 98 -11.02 -13.45 -7.84
CA ILE A 98 -11.37 -13.68 -9.23
C ILE A 98 -12.87 -13.52 -9.47
N ARG A 99 -13.71 -14.04 -8.57
CA ARG A 99 -15.18 -13.93 -8.67
C ARG A 99 -15.69 -12.50 -8.57
N PHE A 100 -14.95 -11.59 -7.94
CA PHE A 100 -15.33 -10.17 -7.87
C PHE A 100 -15.10 -9.43 -9.19
N TYR A 101 -14.23 -9.92 -10.07
CA TYR A 101 -14.03 -9.31 -11.38
C TYR A 101 -15.27 -9.52 -12.27
N GLY A 102 -15.74 -8.43 -12.86
CA GLY A 102 -16.94 -8.44 -13.69
C GLY A 102 -18.26 -8.38 -12.92
N HIS A 103 -18.24 -8.40 -11.59
CA HIS A 103 -19.41 -8.23 -10.74
C HIS A 103 -19.68 -6.75 -10.42
N ALA A 104 -20.95 -6.39 -10.17
CA ALA A 104 -21.33 -5.04 -9.73
C ALA A 104 -20.59 -4.58 -8.45
N MET A 105 -20.09 -5.53 -7.64
CA MET A 105 -19.31 -5.29 -6.42
C MET A 105 -17.85 -4.87 -6.68
N GLN A 106 -17.34 -5.00 -7.92
CA GLN A 106 -15.95 -4.67 -8.24
C GLN A 106 -15.56 -3.24 -7.86
N GLY A 107 -16.48 -2.28 -8.10
CA GLY A 107 -16.26 -0.87 -7.76
C GLY A 107 -16.15 -0.58 -6.27
N TYR A 108 -16.71 -1.46 -5.42
CA TYR A 108 -16.65 -1.31 -3.95
C TYR A 108 -15.44 -2.02 -3.34
N MET A 109 -15.00 -3.12 -3.95
CA MET A 109 -13.91 -3.93 -3.40
C MET A 109 -12.56 -3.21 -3.42
N GLY A 110 -12.26 -2.46 -4.47
CA GLY A 110 -11.02 -1.69 -4.59
C GLY A 110 -10.84 -0.70 -3.43
N PRO A 111 -11.74 0.28 -3.26
CA PRO A 111 -11.70 1.23 -2.16
C PRO A 111 -11.79 0.59 -0.76
N TYR A 112 -12.53 -0.51 -0.62
CA TYR A 112 -12.60 -1.25 0.63
C TYR A 112 -11.25 -1.87 1.02
N LEU A 113 -10.59 -2.55 0.09
CA LEU A 113 -9.26 -3.13 0.32
C LEU A 113 -8.23 -2.05 0.61
N GLU A 114 -8.24 -0.95 -0.14
CA GLU A 114 -7.33 0.17 0.07
C GLU A 114 -7.45 0.74 1.48
N LYS A 115 -8.66 1.04 1.95
CA LYS A 115 -8.91 1.54 3.31
C LYS A 115 -8.46 0.56 4.39
N ASN A 116 -8.71 -0.74 4.21
CA ASN A 116 -8.32 -1.75 5.20
C ASN A 116 -6.80 -1.91 5.25
N ILE A 117 -6.12 -1.92 4.12
CA ILE A 117 -4.65 -1.99 4.06
C ILE A 117 -4.04 -0.73 4.69
N GLN A 118 -4.57 0.46 4.39
CA GLN A 118 -4.11 1.71 5.00
C GLN A 118 -4.29 1.70 6.52
N ALA A 119 -5.47 1.34 7.02
CA ALA A 119 -5.73 1.26 8.45
C ALA A 119 -4.78 0.28 9.15
N MET A 120 -4.49 -0.86 8.53
CA MET A 120 -3.55 -1.84 9.06
C MET A 120 -2.10 -1.30 9.09
N ALA A 121 -1.69 -0.57 8.05
CA ALA A 121 -0.38 0.07 7.98
C ALA A 121 -0.22 1.19 9.03
N GLU A 122 -1.28 1.97 9.29
CA GLU A 122 -1.30 3.00 10.33
C GLU A 122 -1.18 2.40 11.73
N VAL A 123 -1.93 1.33 12.02
CA VAL A 123 -1.84 0.60 13.29
C VAL A 123 -0.43 0.04 13.49
N GLN A 124 0.15 -0.53 12.45
CA GLN A 124 1.52 -1.06 12.50
C GLN A 124 2.55 0.05 12.75
N ALA A 125 2.41 1.22 12.10
CA ALA A 125 3.27 2.37 12.31
C ALA A 125 3.17 2.91 13.76
N GLN A 126 1.95 3.04 14.29
CA GLN A 126 1.73 3.46 15.68
C GLN A 126 2.29 2.47 16.70
N LEU A 127 2.17 1.17 16.43
CA LEU A 127 2.77 0.13 17.28
C LEU A 127 4.30 0.19 17.26
N ALA A 128 4.91 0.40 16.09
CA ALA A 128 6.35 0.52 15.95
C ALA A 128 6.89 1.77 16.66
N GLU A 129 6.19 2.91 16.57
CA GLU A 129 6.54 4.14 17.28
C GLU A 129 6.44 3.98 18.80
N LYS A 130 5.35 3.37 19.27
CA LYS A 130 5.16 3.09 20.71
C LYS A 130 6.14 2.03 21.22
N ALA A 131 6.49 1.04 20.43
CA ALA A 131 7.47 0.01 20.81
C ALA A 131 8.88 0.59 21.01
N GLN A 132 9.26 1.63 20.25
CA GLN A 132 10.53 2.34 20.44
C GLN A 132 10.53 3.20 21.74
N ALA A 133 9.35 3.61 22.20
CA ALA A 133 9.20 4.40 23.43
C ALA A 133 8.99 3.53 24.69
N LEU A 134 8.77 2.22 24.55
CA LEU A 134 8.52 1.29 25.65
C LEU A 134 9.83 0.65 26.13
N THR A 135 10.13 0.79 27.44
CA THR A 135 11.18 0.00 28.07
C THR A 135 10.79 -1.47 28.12
N PRO A 136 11.76 -2.43 28.21
CA PRO A 136 11.46 -3.87 28.31
C PRO A 136 10.45 -4.22 29.40
N GLU A 137 10.45 -3.47 30.50
CA GLU A 137 9.52 -3.65 31.62
C GLU A 137 8.09 -3.18 31.29
N MET A 138 7.96 -2.10 30.54
CA MET A 138 6.65 -1.64 30.03
C MET A 138 6.11 -2.58 28.98
N TRP A 139 6.98 -3.17 28.15
CA TRP A 139 6.60 -4.19 27.18
C TRP A 139 6.08 -5.46 27.86
N ALA A 140 6.75 -5.94 28.91
CA ALA A 140 6.29 -7.07 29.69
C ALA A 140 4.94 -6.82 30.37
N ARG A 141 4.70 -5.61 30.90
CA ARG A 141 3.40 -5.20 31.46
C ARG A 141 2.31 -5.09 30.38
N PHE A 142 2.65 -4.64 29.18
CA PHE A 142 1.70 -4.57 28.06
C PHE A 142 1.25 -5.97 27.60
N MET A 143 2.17 -6.95 27.61
CA MET A 143 1.87 -8.35 27.27
C MET A 143 1.09 -9.09 28.36
N THR A 144 1.30 -8.76 29.65
CA THR A 144 0.63 -9.41 30.79
C THR A 144 -0.70 -8.74 31.18
N MET A 145 -0.90 -7.48 30.84
CA MET A 145 -2.19 -6.84 30.98
C MET A 145 -3.07 -7.20 29.80
N GLN A 146 -4.10 -7.98 30.03
CA GLN A 146 -5.27 -8.10 29.13
C GLN A 146 -5.82 -6.68 28.93
N SER A 147 -5.27 -6.00 27.92
CA SER A 147 -5.34 -4.55 27.80
C SER A 147 -6.77 -4.09 27.47
N PRO A 148 -7.36 -3.18 28.26
CA PRO A 148 -8.60 -2.47 27.88
C PRO A 148 -8.47 -1.78 26.52
N MET A 149 -7.24 -1.53 26.08
CA MET A 149 -6.92 -0.89 24.80
C MET A 149 -7.22 -1.80 23.61
N LEU A 150 -7.04 -3.13 23.72
CA LEU A 150 -7.49 -4.11 22.71
C LEU A 150 -9.01 -4.19 22.65
N GLN A 151 -9.69 -4.07 23.80
CA GLN A 151 -11.16 -3.98 23.83
C GLN A 151 -11.67 -2.67 23.22
N GLY A 152 -10.97 -1.54 23.41
CA GLY A 152 -11.31 -0.26 22.78
C GLY A 152 -11.09 -0.27 21.26
N LEU A 153 -10.02 -0.90 20.76
CA LEU A 153 -9.75 -1.07 19.33
C LEU A 153 -10.77 -2.01 18.68
N MET A 154 -11.11 -3.13 19.31
CA MET A 154 -12.17 -4.01 18.86
C MET A 154 -13.56 -3.37 18.96
N GLY A 155 -13.83 -2.59 20.02
CA GLY A 155 -15.09 -1.87 20.19
C GLY A 155 -15.32 -0.83 19.08
N ASN A 156 -14.32 -0.01 18.77
CA ASN A 156 -14.38 0.95 17.68
C ASN A 156 -14.53 0.26 16.29
N TYR A 157 -13.86 -0.87 16.09
CA TYR A 157 -13.99 -1.64 14.85
C TYR A 157 -15.39 -2.24 14.70
N VAL A 158 -15.97 -2.74 15.77
CA VAL A 158 -17.34 -3.30 15.79
C VAL A 158 -18.39 -2.20 15.60
N GLU A 159 -18.23 -1.01 16.24
CA GLU A 159 -19.13 0.12 16.02
C GLU A 159 -19.02 0.68 14.61
N GLN A 160 -17.81 0.81 14.06
CA GLN A 160 -17.61 1.27 12.69
C GLN A 160 -18.16 0.26 11.68
N SER A 161 -18.01 -1.05 11.92
CA SER A 161 -18.65 -2.10 11.12
C SER A 161 -20.16 -2.06 11.18
N LYS A 162 -20.77 -1.83 12.35
CA LYS A 162 -22.22 -1.65 12.51
C LYS A 162 -22.73 -0.43 11.75
N ASN A 163 -22.02 0.70 11.84
CA ASN A 163 -22.42 1.92 11.14
C ASN A 163 -22.33 1.74 9.60
N VAL A 164 -21.29 1.09 9.10
CA VAL A 164 -21.17 0.75 7.67
C VAL A 164 -22.26 -0.22 7.23
N PHE A 165 -22.59 -1.21 8.05
CA PHE A 165 -23.68 -2.16 7.76
C PHE A 165 -25.05 -1.47 7.74
N LEU A 166 -25.34 -0.59 8.68
CA LEU A 166 -26.58 0.19 8.74
C LEU A 166 -26.69 1.14 7.55
N GLN A 167 -25.62 1.86 7.17
CA GLN A 167 -25.60 2.71 5.98
C GLN A 167 -25.83 1.90 4.69
N MET A 168 -25.24 0.71 4.59
CA MET A 168 -25.45 -0.18 3.44
C MET A 168 -26.90 -0.69 3.38
N GLN A 169 -27.51 -0.98 4.53
CA GLN A 169 -28.92 -1.40 4.63
C GLN A 169 -29.87 -0.26 4.25
N GLU A 170 -29.62 0.97 4.72
CA GLU A 170 -30.39 2.15 4.30
C GLU A 170 -30.23 2.47 2.81
N GLN A 171 -29.04 2.33 2.27
CA GLN A 171 -28.77 2.55 0.85
C GLN A 171 -29.48 1.51 -0.02
N MET A 172 -29.50 0.25 0.41
CA MET A 172 -30.25 -0.82 -0.25
C MET A 172 -31.76 -0.59 -0.20
N GLN A 173 -32.29 -0.15 0.93
CA GLN A 173 -33.72 0.22 1.03
C GLN A 173 -34.09 1.38 0.11
N LYS A 174 -33.30 2.45 0.11
CA LYS A 174 -33.50 3.61 -0.79
C LYS A 174 -33.42 3.24 -2.27
N ASN A 175 -32.48 2.38 -2.64
CA ASN A 175 -32.39 1.88 -4.02
C ASN A 175 -33.58 0.99 -4.39
N THR A 176 -34.06 0.16 -3.46
CA THR A 176 -35.23 -0.70 -3.67
C THR A 176 -36.51 0.15 -3.79
N GLU A 177 -36.66 1.18 -2.98
CA GLU A 177 -37.79 2.13 -3.09
C GLU A 177 -37.76 2.94 -4.39
N GLN A 178 -36.58 3.38 -4.84
CA GLN A 178 -36.44 4.06 -6.13
C GLN A 178 -36.79 3.15 -7.31
N VAL A 179 -36.35 1.89 -7.27
CA VAL A 179 -36.69 0.90 -8.31
C VAL A 179 -38.17 0.56 -8.29
N LEU A 180 -38.77 0.33 -7.11
CA LEU A 180 -40.22 0.07 -6.98
C LEU A 180 -41.06 1.30 -7.37
N GLY A 181 -40.59 2.51 -7.02
CA GLY A 181 -41.24 3.76 -7.44
C GLY A 181 -41.19 3.99 -8.95
N ALA A 182 -40.11 3.60 -9.63
CA ALA A 182 -39.96 3.67 -11.07
C ALA A 182 -40.88 2.65 -11.81
N PHE A 183 -41.19 1.54 -11.16
CA PHE A 183 -42.13 0.53 -11.70
C PHE A 183 -43.58 0.70 -11.22
N GLY A 184 -43.92 1.78 -10.51
CA GLY A 184 -45.31 2.11 -10.13
C GLY A 184 -45.96 1.16 -9.11
N ILE A 185 -45.18 0.34 -8.42
CA ILE A 185 -45.68 -0.63 -7.44
C ILE A 185 -45.72 0.04 -6.05
N LYS A 186 -46.93 0.53 -5.66
CA LYS A 186 -47.19 0.95 -4.27
C LYS A 186 -47.41 -0.29 -3.39
N ARG A 187 -46.69 -0.37 -2.27
CA ARG A 187 -46.98 -1.38 -1.22
C ARG A 187 -48.36 -1.13 -0.62
N PRO A 188 -49.11 -2.21 -0.29
CA PRO A 188 -50.32 -2.10 0.47
C PRO A 188 -50.10 -1.62 1.90
#